data_580ebd4c87aea426c8123e6479fd3dc6
#
_entry.id   580ebd4c87aea426c8123e6479fd3dc6
#
_cell.length_a   1.000
_cell.length_b   1.000
_cell.length_c   1.000
_cell.angle_alpha   90.00
_cell.angle_beta   90.00
_cell.angle_gamma   90.00
#
_symmetry.space_group_name_H-M   'P 1'
#
loop_
_entity.id
_entity.type
_entity.pdbx_description
1 polymer ?
#
loop_
_entity_poly.entity_id
_entity_poly.type
_entity_poly.pdbx_seq_one_letter_code
_entity_poly.pdbx_strand_id
1 'polypeptide(L)'
;MKKLVLIGILGLSSLSANAQRQIEFIEYDLDNGIHVILHEEHATPIVAVSVLYHVGSKNEKADRTGFAHFVEHLLFEGTDNIERGEYSELVEKNGGALNANTSQDRTFYYELLPSNQLELGLWLESERMLHARVDSVGIETQRSVVKEEKRQRVDNQPYASFFTEMFKRMFSVHPYNWVPIGSMEHLDAAEEADYVDFYRTFYVPANATLSIAGDIDIEQTKKWIDRYFSSIPKGEAINLYRDFENLAESEFESKYGVSKSKFDKNDFLNPNDKSARNILRKYSATPVNIPRPEKATEKLTTIISDTIYDNIQLPALFMGYRFPEQTHEDYYALQMMNDVLSGGSSSRINKNLVEKQEIAQFALSFGYGLEDAGAGIFAAIAANGIDLAEIKTSFDEQIELIKKELITEEEFEKIRNQYENSFISSNSTVAGIAENLADNHVYNGGADKVNTELENYMKVTREDIQRVANNYLTQDGRILLYYLPKDSE
;
A
#
# COMPACT_ATOMS: atom_id res chain seq x y z
N MET A 1 41.48 -5.78 69.37
CA MET A 1 41.76 -5.54 67.95
C MET A 1 40.63 -6.19 67.12
N LYS A 2 39.65 -5.41 66.75
CA LYS A 2 38.53 -5.88 65.89
C LYS A 2 38.80 -5.43 64.43
N LYS A 3 38.96 -6.38 63.53
CA LYS A 3 39.10 -6.08 62.10
C LYS A 3 37.69 -5.85 61.47
N LEU A 4 37.51 -4.64 61.01
CA LEU A 4 36.36 -4.32 60.18
C LEU A 4 36.61 -4.87 58.76
N VAL A 5 35.71 -5.71 58.26
CA VAL A 5 35.66 -6.18 56.83
C VAL A 5 34.67 -5.27 56.14
N LEU A 6 35.17 -4.47 55.22
CA LEU A 6 34.36 -3.63 54.32
C LEU A 6 33.94 -4.50 53.15
N ILE A 7 32.65 -4.88 53.08
CA ILE A 7 32.07 -5.56 51.92
C ILE A 7 31.63 -4.46 50.95
N GLY A 8 32.37 -4.30 49.85
CA GLY A 8 31.98 -3.47 48.72
C GLY A 8 30.85 -4.13 47.96
N ILE A 9 29.67 -3.53 47.99
CA ILE A 9 28.55 -3.90 47.11
C ILE A 9 28.85 -3.28 45.76
N LEU A 10 29.33 -4.10 44.79
CA LEU A 10 29.31 -3.75 43.38
C LEU A 10 27.85 -3.78 42.93
N GLY A 11 27.28 -2.61 42.73
CA GLY A 11 26.00 -2.47 42.01
C GLY A 11 26.19 -2.90 40.56
N LEU A 12 25.70 -4.10 40.24
CA LEU A 12 25.38 -4.43 38.85
C LEU A 12 24.18 -3.57 38.44
N SER A 13 24.45 -2.45 37.78
CA SER A 13 23.46 -1.82 36.93
C SER A 13 23.15 -2.79 35.76
N SER A 14 22.10 -3.57 35.92
CA SER A 14 21.49 -4.27 34.82
C SER A 14 21.01 -3.21 33.83
N LEU A 15 21.78 -3.01 32.75
CA LEU A 15 21.28 -2.46 31.51
C LEU A 15 20.21 -3.46 31.04
N SER A 16 18.96 -3.17 31.37
CA SER A 16 17.83 -3.74 30.66
C SER A 16 17.89 -3.16 29.22
N ALA A 17 18.70 -3.77 28.38
CA ALA A 17 18.46 -3.66 26.96
C ALA A 17 17.04 -4.22 26.81
N ASN A 18 16.06 -3.38 26.50
CA ASN A 18 14.83 -3.82 25.91
C ASN A 18 15.23 -4.51 24.62
N ALA A 19 15.44 -5.82 24.67
CA ALA A 19 15.63 -6.62 23.49
C ALA A 19 14.25 -6.57 22.78
N GLN A 20 14.12 -5.66 21.85
CA GLN A 20 13.01 -5.63 20.94
C GLN A 20 12.90 -7.03 20.33
N ARG A 21 11.74 -7.67 20.50
CA ARG A 21 11.51 -9.02 19.95
C ARG A 21 11.64 -8.90 18.44
N GLN A 22 12.70 -9.48 17.86
CA GLN A 22 12.87 -9.56 16.43
C GLN A 22 11.76 -10.44 15.84
N ILE A 23 11.23 -10.02 14.70
CA ILE A 23 10.31 -10.82 13.90
C ILE A 23 11.16 -11.85 13.18
N GLU A 24 11.06 -13.11 13.62
CA GLU A 24 11.73 -14.25 12.98
C GLU A 24 10.85 -14.73 11.81
N PHE A 25 11.45 -14.94 10.66
CA PHE A 25 10.75 -15.44 9.47
C PHE A 25 11.72 -16.24 8.59
N ILE A 26 11.16 -16.98 7.66
CA ILE A 26 11.90 -17.55 6.55
C ILE A 26 11.35 -17.02 5.24
N GLU A 27 12.21 -16.91 4.24
CA GLU A 27 11.82 -16.49 2.90
C GLU A 27 12.49 -17.34 1.83
N TYR A 28 11.81 -17.53 0.70
CA TYR A 28 12.32 -18.26 -0.46
C TYR A 28 11.48 -17.94 -1.70
N ASP A 29 12.07 -18.22 -2.88
CA ASP A 29 11.38 -18.05 -4.15
C ASP A 29 10.89 -19.39 -4.69
N LEU A 30 9.68 -19.41 -5.24
CA LEU A 30 9.21 -20.52 -6.05
C LEU A 30 9.80 -20.41 -7.48
N ASP A 31 9.91 -21.55 -8.17
CA ASP A 31 10.43 -21.61 -9.55
C ASP A 31 9.66 -20.71 -10.54
N ASN A 32 8.41 -20.40 -10.27
CA ASN A 32 7.56 -19.52 -11.08
C ASN A 32 7.75 -18.04 -10.78
N GLY A 33 8.48 -17.69 -9.72
CA GLY A 33 8.84 -16.33 -9.37
C GLY A 33 8.04 -15.69 -8.23
N ILE A 34 7.12 -16.43 -7.58
CA ILE A 34 6.48 -15.97 -6.34
C ILE A 34 7.53 -15.92 -5.24
N HIS A 35 7.65 -14.78 -4.58
CA HIS A 35 8.41 -14.68 -3.34
C HIS A 35 7.53 -15.07 -2.16
N VAL A 36 8.02 -15.95 -1.29
CA VAL A 36 7.28 -16.49 -0.13
C VAL A 36 7.97 -16.06 1.16
N ILE A 37 7.18 -15.54 2.11
CA ILE A 37 7.64 -15.18 3.45
C ILE A 37 6.74 -15.88 4.48
N LEU A 38 7.33 -16.58 5.45
CA LEU A 38 6.62 -17.32 6.50
C LEU A 38 7.09 -16.88 7.88
N HIS A 39 6.17 -16.42 8.72
CA HIS A 39 6.38 -16.11 10.14
C HIS A 39 5.53 -17.02 11.01
N GLU A 40 6.18 -17.83 11.85
CA GLU A 40 5.54 -18.77 12.77
C GLU A 40 5.36 -18.14 14.16
N GLU A 41 4.11 -18.04 14.64
CA GLU A 41 3.77 -17.49 15.96
C GLU A 41 2.53 -18.21 16.52
N HIS A 42 2.70 -18.92 17.64
CA HIS A 42 1.66 -19.78 18.24
C HIS A 42 0.88 -19.13 19.40
N ALA A 43 1.01 -17.82 19.61
CA ALA A 43 0.33 -17.14 20.71
C ALA A 43 -1.20 -17.14 20.58
N THR A 44 -1.70 -17.15 19.33
CA THR A 44 -3.13 -17.21 19.03
C THR A 44 -3.40 -18.16 17.87
N PRO A 45 -4.49 -18.95 17.88
CA PRO A 45 -4.79 -19.92 16.83
C PRO A 45 -5.37 -19.24 15.57
N ILE A 46 -4.67 -18.23 15.06
CA ILE A 46 -5.07 -17.42 13.89
C ILE A 46 -3.88 -17.34 12.93
N VAL A 47 -4.19 -17.34 11.64
CA VAL A 47 -3.23 -17.11 10.57
C VAL A 47 -3.71 -16.01 9.65
N ALA A 48 -2.79 -15.17 9.18
CA ALA A 48 -2.97 -14.27 8.06
C ALA A 48 -2.34 -14.91 6.82
N VAL A 49 -3.13 -15.09 5.76
CA VAL A 49 -2.64 -15.43 4.42
C VAL A 49 -2.78 -14.17 3.59
N SER A 50 -1.71 -13.70 2.98
CA SER A 50 -1.76 -12.47 2.19
C SER A 50 -0.92 -12.54 0.93
N VAL A 51 -1.39 -11.87 -0.11
CA VAL A 51 -0.65 -11.68 -1.37
C VAL A 51 -0.56 -10.19 -1.69
N LEU A 52 0.66 -9.70 -1.80
CA LEU A 52 0.95 -8.37 -2.31
C LEU A 52 1.31 -8.49 -3.79
N TYR A 53 0.52 -7.84 -4.65
CA TYR A 53 0.90 -7.60 -6.03
C TYR A 53 1.52 -6.22 -6.16
N HIS A 54 2.73 -6.14 -6.70
CA HIS A 54 3.43 -4.87 -6.91
C HIS A 54 2.84 -4.14 -8.12
N VAL A 55 1.60 -3.72 -7.98
CA VAL A 55 0.79 -2.98 -8.95
C VAL A 55 -0.23 -2.11 -8.24
N GLY A 56 -0.30 -0.86 -8.62
CA GLY A 56 -1.25 0.11 -8.11
C GLY A 56 -1.66 1.10 -9.19
N SER A 57 -2.28 2.21 -8.79
CA SER A 57 -2.78 3.17 -9.78
C SER A 57 -1.69 3.81 -10.63
N LYS A 58 -0.42 3.84 -10.19
CA LYS A 58 0.69 4.33 -11.02
C LYS A 58 0.97 3.50 -12.28
N ASN A 59 0.51 2.26 -12.30
CA ASN A 59 0.71 1.34 -13.43
C ASN A 59 -0.39 1.46 -14.49
N GLU A 60 -1.37 2.32 -14.28
CA GLU A 60 -2.49 2.56 -15.18
C GLU A 60 -2.09 3.46 -16.36
N LYS A 61 -2.87 3.40 -17.43
CA LYS A 61 -2.77 4.36 -18.55
C LYS A 61 -3.51 5.64 -18.18
N ALA A 62 -3.03 6.80 -18.64
CA ALA A 62 -3.61 8.10 -18.29
C ALA A 62 -5.07 8.29 -18.72
N ASP A 63 -5.54 7.52 -19.71
CA ASP A 63 -6.92 7.48 -20.20
C ASP A 63 -7.73 6.27 -19.69
N ARG A 64 -7.18 5.53 -18.72
CA ARG A 64 -7.75 4.30 -18.12
C ARG A 64 -7.41 4.26 -16.62
N THR A 65 -7.80 5.30 -15.86
CA THR A 65 -7.55 5.39 -14.43
C THR A 65 -8.63 4.71 -13.61
N GLY A 66 -8.25 4.18 -12.44
CA GLY A 66 -9.12 3.40 -11.57
C GLY A 66 -9.06 1.88 -11.81
N PHE A 67 -8.18 1.42 -12.70
CA PHE A 67 -8.09 0.01 -13.10
C PHE A 67 -7.53 -0.90 -12.02
N ALA A 68 -6.50 -0.46 -11.31
CA ALA A 68 -5.92 -1.26 -10.24
C ALA A 68 -6.96 -1.55 -9.14
N HIS A 69 -7.70 -0.53 -8.71
CA HIS A 69 -8.78 -0.67 -7.74
C HIS A 69 -9.97 -1.46 -8.29
N PHE A 70 -10.31 -1.26 -9.55
CA PHE A 70 -11.39 -2.02 -10.19
C PHE A 70 -11.06 -3.51 -10.28
N VAL A 71 -9.83 -3.86 -10.66
CA VAL A 71 -9.37 -5.26 -10.70
C VAL A 71 -9.31 -5.85 -9.28
N GLU A 72 -8.97 -5.06 -8.25
CA GLU A 72 -9.13 -5.50 -6.86
C GLU A 72 -10.53 -6.07 -6.63
N HIS A 73 -11.59 -5.32 -7.00
CA HIS A 73 -12.98 -5.77 -6.88
C HIS A 73 -13.28 -7.00 -7.74
N LEU A 74 -12.82 -7.02 -8.99
CA LEU A 74 -13.06 -8.16 -9.90
C LEU A 74 -12.51 -9.48 -9.36
N LEU A 75 -11.39 -9.43 -8.64
CA LEU A 75 -10.77 -10.64 -8.11
C LEU A 75 -11.51 -11.25 -6.90
N PHE A 76 -12.65 -10.69 -6.50
CA PHE A 76 -13.62 -11.28 -5.58
C PHE A 76 -14.85 -11.87 -6.28
N GLU A 77 -15.00 -11.65 -7.59
CA GLU A 77 -16.18 -12.10 -8.35
C GLU A 77 -16.26 -13.62 -8.57
N GLY A 78 -15.22 -14.34 -8.17
CA GLY A 78 -15.12 -15.79 -8.30
C GLY A 78 -14.03 -16.23 -9.29
N THR A 79 -13.92 -17.54 -9.43
CA THR A 79 -12.93 -18.20 -10.30
C THR A 79 -13.61 -19.27 -11.13
N ASP A 80 -12.84 -20.03 -11.91
CA ASP A 80 -13.38 -21.21 -12.60
C ASP A 80 -13.93 -22.29 -11.65
N ASN A 81 -13.44 -22.32 -10.41
CA ASN A 81 -13.78 -23.30 -9.39
C ASN A 81 -14.61 -22.74 -8.22
N ILE A 82 -14.83 -21.43 -8.18
CA ILE A 82 -15.55 -20.71 -7.12
C ILE A 82 -16.62 -19.85 -7.77
N GLU A 83 -17.87 -20.04 -7.38
CA GLU A 83 -19.00 -19.27 -7.92
C GLU A 83 -18.98 -17.81 -7.42
N ARG A 84 -19.69 -16.91 -8.12
CA ARG A 84 -19.83 -15.52 -7.73
C ARG A 84 -20.41 -15.37 -6.32
N GLY A 85 -19.72 -14.58 -5.49
CA GLY A 85 -20.09 -14.37 -4.09
C GLY A 85 -19.68 -15.50 -3.14
N GLU A 86 -19.30 -16.68 -3.66
CA GLU A 86 -18.88 -17.81 -2.85
C GLU A 86 -17.52 -17.60 -2.19
N TYR A 87 -16.64 -16.78 -2.78
CA TYR A 87 -15.31 -16.52 -2.24
C TYR A 87 -15.35 -16.00 -0.79
N SER A 88 -16.11 -14.94 -0.56
CA SER A 88 -16.31 -14.36 0.78
C SER A 88 -17.06 -15.31 1.69
N GLU A 89 -18.07 -16.02 1.17
CA GLU A 89 -18.85 -16.98 1.92
C GLU A 89 -17.99 -18.16 2.44
N LEU A 90 -17.03 -18.63 1.65
CA LEU A 90 -16.09 -19.68 2.07
C LEU A 90 -15.23 -19.22 3.24
N VAL A 91 -14.72 -17.99 3.24
CA VAL A 91 -13.95 -17.44 4.34
C VAL A 91 -14.82 -17.27 5.59
N GLU A 92 -15.98 -16.64 5.46
CA GLU A 92 -16.89 -16.37 6.58
C GLU A 92 -17.43 -17.66 7.23
N LYS A 93 -17.85 -18.65 6.45
CA LYS A 93 -18.30 -19.97 6.94
C LYS A 93 -17.24 -20.71 7.75
N ASN A 94 -15.97 -20.47 7.44
CA ASN A 94 -14.85 -21.09 8.14
C ASN A 94 -14.31 -20.21 9.29
N GLY A 95 -15.07 -19.17 9.69
CA GLY A 95 -14.75 -18.32 10.83
C GLY A 95 -13.68 -17.26 10.56
N GLY A 96 -13.41 -16.97 9.30
CA GLY A 96 -12.44 -15.99 8.88
C GLY A 96 -13.04 -14.64 8.49
N ALA A 97 -12.17 -13.71 8.17
CA ALA A 97 -12.48 -12.42 7.56
C ALA A 97 -11.47 -12.16 6.44
N LEU A 98 -11.88 -11.42 5.42
CA LEU A 98 -11.02 -11.05 4.30
C LEU A 98 -11.17 -9.57 3.98
N ASN A 99 -10.13 -9.01 3.36
CA ASN A 99 -10.17 -7.66 2.83
C ASN A 99 -9.08 -7.50 1.76
N ALA A 100 -9.15 -6.37 1.05
CA ALA A 100 -8.09 -5.94 0.15
C ALA A 100 -7.95 -4.41 0.21
N ASN A 101 -6.85 -3.90 -0.34
CA ASN A 101 -6.66 -2.48 -0.55
C ASN A 101 -5.76 -2.23 -1.76
N THR A 102 -6.06 -1.14 -2.48
CA THR A 102 -5.24 -0.63 -3.56
C THR A 102 -4.70 0.76 -3.21
N SER A 103 -3.40 0.93 -3.39
CA SER A 103 -2.72 2.23 -3.31
C SER A 103 -2.18 2.66 -4.68
N GLN A 104 -1.36 3.69 -4.72
CA GLN A 104 -0.64 4.07 -5.92
C GLN A 104 0.36 3.01 -6.37
N ASP A 105 0.93 2.24 -5.42
CA ASP A 105 2.08 1.37 -5.67
C ASP A 105 1.75 -0.12 -5.59
N ARG A 106 0.71 -0.51 -4.86
CA ARG A 106 0.38 -1.93 -4.62
C ARG A 106 -1.11 -2.21 -4.62
N THR A 107 -1.45 -3.49 -4.84
CA THR A 107 -2.72 -4.11 -4.48
C THR A 107 -2.44 -5.27 -3.53
N PHE A 108 -3.10 -5.27 -2.37
CA PHE A 108 -2.84 -6.22 -1.29
C PHE A 108 -4.14 -6.92 -0.89
N TYR A 109 -4.13 -8.26 -0.90
CA TYR A 109 -5.23 -9.11 -0.49
C TYR A 109 -4.83 -9.87 0.77
N TYR A 110 -5.76 -10.11 1.69
CA TYR A 110 -5.50 -10.94 2.84
C TYR A 110 -6.74 -11.60 3.40
N GLU A 111 -6.58 -12.80 3.95
CA GLU A 111 -7.53 -13.50 4.78
C GLU A 111 -6.95 -13.67 6.19
N LEU A 112 -7.81 -13.42 7.19
CA LEU A 112 -7.58 -13.81 8.58
C LEU A 112 -8.43 -15.04 8.87
N LEU A 113 -7.79 -16.15 9.16
CA LEU A 113 -8.44 -17.44 9.32
C LEU A 113 -8.05 -18.10 10.65
N PRO A 114 -8.89 -18.96 11.24
CA PRO A 114 -8.42 -19.92 12.23
C PRO A 114 -7.29 -20.76 11.63
N SER A 115 -6.26 -21.08 12.41
CA SER A 115 -5.04 -21.73 11.91
C SER A 115 -5.30 -23.09 11.22
N ASN A 116 -6.34 -23.81 11.63
CA ASN A 116 -6.77 -25.07 10.97
C ASN A 116 -7.41 -24.85 9.58
N GLN A 117 -7.58 -23.61 9.15
CA GLN A 117 -8.11 -23.22 7.83
C GLN A 117 -7.02 -22.63 6.91
N LEU A 118 -5.75 -22.71 7.29
CA LEU A 118 -4.64 -22.21 6.47
C LEU A 118 -4.67 -22.76 5.05
N GLU A 119 -4.94 -24.07 4.87
CA GLU A 119 -5.00 -24.71 3.55
C GLU A 119 -6.10 -24.07 2.67
N LEU A 120 -7.23 -23.67 3.26
CA LEU A 120 -8.29 -22.96 2.55
C LEU A 120 -7.79 -21.60 2.03
N GLY A 121 -7.13 -20.78 2.86
CA GLY A 121 -6.60 -19.47 2.44
C GLY A 121 -5.58 -19.61 1.31
N LEU A 122 -4.68 -20.57 1.40
CA LEU A 122 -3.71 -20.87 0.34
C LEU A 122 -4.38 -21.27 -0.98
N TRP A 123 -5.40 -22.12 -0.91
CA TRP A 123 -6.17 -22.50 -2.08
C TRP A 123 -6.88 -21.29 -2.69
N LEU A 124 -7.57 -20.47 -1.89
CA LEU A 124 -8.28 -19.28 -2.34
C LEU A 124 -7.36 -18.30 -3.07
N GLU A 125 -6.19 -17.99 -2.52
CA GLU A 125 -5.23 -17.08 -3.15
C GLU A 125 -4.62 -17.67 -4.43
N SER A 126 -4.39 -18.98 -4.48
CA SER A 126 -3.94 -19.64 -5.72
C SER A 126 -4.99 -19.60 -6.83
N GLU A 127 -6.28 -19.77 -6.48
CA GLU A 127 -7.42 -19.64 -7.38
C GLU A 127 -7.53 -18.20 -7.91
N ARG A 128 -7.44 -17.21 -7.03
CA ARG A 128 -7.41 -15.78 -7.39
C ARG A 128 -6.31 -15.47 -8.40
N MET A 129 -5.10 -16.00 -8.18
CA MET A 129 -3.96 -15.73 -9.04
C MET A 129 -4.11 -16.36 -10.43
N LEU A 130 -4.58 -17.59 -10.53
CA LEU A 130 -4.57 -18.34 -11.78
C LEU A 130 -5.90 -18.32 -12.52
N HIS A 131 -7.01 -18.46 -11.81
CA HIS A 131 -8.33 -18.77 -12.33
C HIS A 131 -9.37 -17.66 -12.15
N ALA A 132 -8.97 -16.44 -11.74
CA ALA A 132 -9.92 -15.37 -11.53
C ALA A 132 -10.74 -15.08 -12.78
N ARG A 133 -12.05 -14.93 -12.59
CA ARG A 133 -13.01 -14.70 -13.66
C ARG A 133 -13.13 -13.21 -13.97
N VAL A 134 -12.52 -12.77 -15.06
CA VAL A 134 -12.61 -11.40 -15.57
C VAL A 134 -13.49 -11.42 -16.81
N ASP A 135 -14.79 -11.25 -16.62
CA ASP A 135 -15.79 -11.32 -17.70
C ASP A 135 -16.76 -10.12 -17.66
N SER A 136 -17.55 -9.97 -18.73
CA SER A 136 -18.50 -8.86 -18.87
C SER A 136 -19.52 -8.78 -17.71
N VAL A 137 -19.95 -9.90 -17.16
CA VAL A 137 -20.94 -9.91 -16.05
C VAL A 137 -20.33 -9.32 -14.78
N GLY A 138 -19.12 -9.77 -14.40
CA GLY A 138 -18.38 -9.23 -13.26
C GLY A 138 -18.04 -7.75 -13.46
N ILE A 139 -17.59 -7.39 -14.65
CA ILE A 139 -17.25 -6.01 -14.99
C ILE A 139 -18.45 -5.08 -14.84
N GLU A 140 -19.62 -5.42 -15.37
CA GLU A 140 -20.80 -4.55 -15.25
C GLU A 140 -21.32 -4.47 -13.81
N THR A 141 -21.23 -5.58 -13.06
CA THR A 141 -21.57 -5.59 -11.63
C THR A 141 -20.65 -4.65 -10.87
N GLN A 142 -19.33 -4.84 -10.99
CA GLN A 142 -18.35 -4.06 -10.24
C GLN A 142 -18.26 -2.60 -10.73
N ARG A 143 -18.53 -2.33 -12.01
CA ARG A 143 -18.66 -0.95 -12.51
C ARG A 143 -19.71 -0.15 -11.71
N SER A 144 -20.84 -0.76 -11.42
CA SER A 144 -21.90 -0.13 -10.63
C SER A 144 -21.47 0.05 -9.17
N VAL A 145 -20.79 -0.92 -8.58
CA VAL A 145 -20.29 -0.88 -7.18
C VAL A 145 -19.22 0.19 -7.02
N VAL A 146 -18.18 0.19 -7.86
CA VAL A 146 -17.07 1.16 -7.77
C VAL A 146 -17.54 2.59 -8.04
N LYS A 147 -18.49 2.78 -8.96
CA LYS A 147 -19.10 4.09 -9.20
C LYS A 147 -19.89 4.59 -7.99
N GLU A 148 -20.61 3.71 -7.31
CA GLU A 148 -21.33 4.07 -6.09
C GLU A 148 -20.37 4.35 -4.93
N GLU A 149 -19.32 3.56 -4.80
CA GLU A 149 -18.25 3.80 -3.81
C GLU A 149 -17.61 5.18 -4.01
N LYS A 150 -17.26 5.54 -5.25
CA LYS A 150 -16.71 6.86 -5.54
C LYS A 150 -17.67 7.98 -5.15
N ARG A 151 -18.98 7.83 -5.46
CA ARG A 151 -19.99 8.81 -5.02
C ARG A 151 -20.02 8.94 -3.51
N GLN A 152 -20.00 7.81 -2.78
CA GLN A 152 -20.10 7.82 -1.33
C GLN A 152 -18.84 8.31 -0.64
N ARG A 153 -17.66 7.94 -1.13
CA ARG A 153 -16.38 8.26 -0.48
C ARG A 153 -15.73 9.56 -0.96
N VAL A 154 -16.06 10.01 -2.17
CA VAL A 154 -15.43 11.20 -2.76
C VAL A 154 -16.47 12.25 -3.12
N ASP A 155 -17.40 11.95 -4.05
CA ASP A 155 -18.22 13.00 -4.66
C ASP A 155 -19.24 13.61 -3.67
N ASN A 156 -19.73 12.84 -2.70
CA ASN A 156 -20.69 13.26 -1.69
C ASN A 156 -20.04 13.61 -0.33
N GLN A 157 -18.73 13.47 -0.18
CA GLN A 157 -18.04 13.79 1.06
C GLN A 157 -17.40 15.17 0.99
N PRO A 158 -17.66 16.03 1.98
CA PRO A 158 -17.02 17.35 2.07
C PRO A 158 -15.49 17.21 2.01
N TYR A 159 -14.84 18.04 1.20
CA TYR A 159 -13.39 18.13 1.03
C TYR A 159 -12.71 16.88 0.44
N ALA A 160 -13.39 15.77 0.17
CA ALA A 160 -12.76 14.52 -0.20
C ALA A 160 -12.01 14.55 -1.54
N SER A 161 -12.33 15.50 -2.41
CA SER A 161 -11.59 15.73 -3.67
C SER A 161 -10.15 16.23 -3.47
N PHE A 162 -9.75 16.61 -2.24
CA PHE A 162 -8.47 17.28 -2.01
C PHE A 162 -7.26 16.42 -2.42
N PHE A 163 -7.30 15.10 -2.20
CA PHE A 163 -6.23 14.21 -2.66
C PHE A 163 -6.11 14.25 -4.19
N THR A 164 -7.21 14.09 -4.90
CA THR A 164 -7.23 14.15 -6.37
C THR A 164 -6.71 15.48 -6.87
N GLU A 165 -7.19 16.61 -6.32
CA GLU A 165 -6.80 17.95 -6.73
C GLU A 165 -5.35 18.28 -6.34
N MET A 166 -4.88 17.76 -5.20
CA MET A 166 -3.50 17.95 -4.75
C MET A 166 -2.52 17.18 -5.63
N PHE A 167 -2.76 15.88 -5.83
CA PHE A 167 -1.88 15.01 -6.61
C PHE A 167 -1.82 15.39 -8.07
N LYS A 168 -2.95 15.76 -8.67
CA LYS A 168 -3.02 16.29 -10.04
C LYS A 168 -2.11 17.51 -10.27
N ARG A 169 -1.92 18.37 -9.27
CA ARG A 169 -1.05 19.54 -9.35
C ARG A 169 0.37 19.26 -8.91
N MET A 170 0.54 18.28 -8.02
CA MET A 170 1.85 17.90 -7.49
C MET A 170 2.67 17.09 -8.51
N PHE A 171 2.00 16.27 -9.30
CA PHE A 171 2.62 15.37 -10.28
C PHE A 171 2.10 15.70 -11.67
N SER A 172 2.86 16.46 -12.45
CA SER A 172 2.42 16.88 -13.80
C SER A 172 2.70 15.85 -14.88
N VAL A 173 3.64 14.93 -14.66
CA VAL A 173 4.10 13.93 -15.63
C VAL A 173 3.97 12.52 -15.07
N HIS A 174 4.38 12.31 -13.81
CA HIS A 174 4.35 11.01 -13.18
C HIS A 174 2.90 10.50 -12.97
N PRO A 175 2.63 9.19 -13.10
CA PRO A 175 1.30 8.59 -12.89
C PRO A 175 0.69 8.78 -11.49
N TYR A 176 1.42 9.28 -10.50
CA TYR A 176 0.83 9.76 -9.25
C TYR A 176 -0.10 10.97 -9.43
N ASN A 177 -0.23 11.47 -10.65
CA ASN A 177 -1.18 12.52 -11.03
C ASN A 177 -2.65 12.18 -10.71
N TRP A 178 -2.99 10.90 -10.63
CA TRP A 178 -4.33 10.41 -10.27
C TRP A 178 -4.30 9.49 -9.06
N VAL A 179 -5.46 9.32 -8.45
CA VAL A 179 -5.66 8.50 -7.25
C VAL A 179 -6.32 7.16 -7.60
N PRO A 180 -6.20 6.11 -6.75
CA PRO A 180 -6.68 4.75 -7.06
C PRO A 180 -8.14 4.64 -7.49
N ILE A 181 -9.03 5.47 -6.94
CA ILE A 181 -10.46 5.41 -7.29
C ILE A 181 -10.74 5.81 -8.75
N GLY A 182 -9.83 6.52 -9.40
CA GLY A 182 -9.88 6.87 -10.80
C GLY A 182 -11.02 7.80 -11.23
N SER A 183 -11.25 7.83 -12.54
CA SER A 183 -12.29 8.65 -13.20
C SER A 183 -13.50 7.80 -13.59
N MET A 184 -14.72 8.30 -13.35
CA MET A 184 -15.97 7.68 -13.84
C MET A 184 -15.99 7.56 -15.36
N GLU A 185 -15.48 8.59 -16.05
CA GLU A 185 -15.41 8.61 -17.51
C GLU A 185 -14.53 7.47 -18.04
N HIS A 186 -13.38 7.24 -17.42
CA HIS A 186 -12.49 6.15 -17.82
C HIS A 186 -13.08 4.77 -17.52
N LEU A 187 -13.78 4.62 -16.37
CA LEU A 187 -14.47 3.37 -16.06
C LEU A 187 -15.63 3.08 -17.02
N ASP A 188 -16.34 4.10 -17.49
CA ASP A 188 -17.42 3.95 -18.46
C ASP A 188 -16.91 3.66 -19.87
N ALA A 189 -15.75 4.21 -20.24
CA ALA A 189 -15.12 3.99 -21.55
C ALA A 189 -14.36 2.65 -21.65
N ALA A 190 -14.12 1.98 -20.53
CA ALA A 190 -13.34 0.75 -20.48
C ALA A 190 -14.12 -0.45 -21.02
N GLU A 191 -13.43 -1.25 -21.84
CA GLU A 191 -13.92 -2.50 -22.39
C GLU A 191 -13.36 -3.71 -21.59
N GLU A 192 -13.97 -4.88 -21.73
CA GLU A 192 -13.52 -6.12 -21.09
C GLU A 192 -12.03 -6.40 -21.37
N ALA A 193 -11.61 -6.19 -22.63
CA ALA A 193 -10.23 -6.40 -23.05
C ALA A 193 -9.21 -5.55 -22.25
N ASP A 194 -9.58 -4.34 -21.85
CA ASP A 194 -8.72 -3.46 -21.05
C ASP A 194 -8.45 -4.06 -19.65
N TYR A 195 -9.49 -4.60 -18.99
CA TYR A 195 -9.36 -5.24 -17.68
C TYR A 195 -8.61 -6.57 -17.75
N VAL A 196 -8.89 -7.37 -18.77
CA VAL A 196 -8.17 -8.62 -19.03
C VAL A 196 -6.69 -8.36 -19.28
N ASP A 197 -6.34 -7.34 -20.07
CA ASP A 197 -4.94 -6.94 -20.33
C ASP A 197 -4.22 -6.52 -19.05
N PHE A 198 -4.88 -5.71 -18.20
CA PHE A 198 -4.34 -5.27 -16.92
C PHE A 198 -4.10 -6.46 -15.97
N TYR A 199 -5.09 -7.35 -15.81
CA TYR A 199 -4.96 -8.56 -15.00
C TYR A 199 -3.81 -9.45 -15.48
N ARG A 200 -3.73 -9.69 -16.79
CA ARG A 200 -2.71 -10.54 -17.41
C ARG A 200 -1.29 -9.99 -17.28
N THR A 201 -1.17 -8.68 -17.23
CA THR A 201 0.13 -8.00 -17.14
C THR A 201 0.66 -8.00 -15.72
N PHE A 202 -0.18 -7.74 -14.75
CA PHE A 202 0.28 -7.42 -13.39
C PHE A 202 0.01 -8.51 -12.36
N TYR A 203 -1.04 -9.31 -12.51
CA TYR A 203 -1.41 -10.35 -11.54
C TYR A 203 -0.81 -11.70 -11.94
N VAL A 204 0.51 -11.77 -11.80
CA VAL A 204 1.34 -12.90 -12.23
C VAL A 204 2.33 -13.28 -11.13
N PRO A 205 2.80 -14.54 -11.08
CA PRO A 205 3.73 -15.03 -10.05
C PRO A 205 4.94 -14.13 -9.81
N ALA A 206 5.60 -13.70 -10.87
CA ALA A 206 6.82 -12.86 -10.79
C ALA A 206 6.57 -11.43 -10.26
N ASN A 207 5.32 -11.05 -10.00
CA ASN A 207 4.92 -9.75 -9.45
C ASN A 207 4.20 -9.90 -8.10
N ALA A 208 4.26 -11.09 -7.48
CA ALA A 208 3.52 -11.43 -6.28
C ALA A 208 4.46 -11.81 -5.14
N THR A 209 4.15 -11.30 -3.95
CA THR A 209 4.76 -11.71 -2.67
C THR A 209 3.67 -12.37 -1.82
N LEU A 210 3.81 -13.66 -1.53
CA LEU A 210 2.95 -14.42 -0.63
C LEU A 210 3.55 -14.34 0.78
N SER A 211 2.87 -13.64 1.68
CA SER A 211 3.31 -13.48 3.07
C SER A 211 2.29 -14.11 4.03
N ILE A 212 2.76 -15.03 4.86
CA ILE A 212 1.94 -15.79 5.80
C ILE A 212 2.50 -15.62 7.20
N ALA A 213 1.65 -15.21 8.13
CA ALA A 213 2.06 -15.04 9.52
C ALA A 213 1.00 -15.60 10.48
N GLY A 214 1.45 -16.25 11.55
CA GLY A 214 0.58 -16.74 12.62
C GLY A 214 0.84 -18.17 13.02
N ASP A 215 -0.20 -18.85 13.52
CA ASP A 215 -0.13 -20.22 14.03
C ASP A 215 -0.04 -21.22 12.89
N ILE A 216 1.18 -21.41 12.39
CA ILE A 216 1.51 -22.29 11.27
C ILE A 216 2.60 -23.30 11.68
N ASP A 217 2.61 -24.46 11.03
CA ASP A 217 3.76 -25.34 10.93
C ASP A 217 4.45 -25.06 9.60
N ILE A 218 5.69 -24.59 9.63
CA ILE A 218 6.44 -24.18 8.44
C ILE A 218 6.55 -25.30 7.41
N GLU A 219 6.86 -26.52 7.83
CA GLU A 219 7.08 -27.64 6.91
C GLU A 219 5.77 -28.12 6.26
N GLN A 220 4.66 -28.07 6.99
CA GLN A 220 3.35 -28.37 6.43
C GLN A 220 2.88 -27.25 5.49
N THR A 221 3.10 -26.00 5.88
CA THR A 221 2.77 -24.81 5.07
C THR A 221 3.50 -24.84 3.73
N LYS A 222 4.80 -25.15 3.72
CA LYS A 222 5.58 -25.33 2.48
C LYS A 222 4.98 -26.38 1.56
N LYS A 223 4.51 -27.53 2.10
CA LYS A 223 3.87 -28.58 1.29
C LYS A 223 2.56 -28.10 0.64
N TRP A 224 1.76 -27.32 1.36
CA TRP A 224 0.55 -26.73 0.80
C TRP A 224 0.87 -25.65 -0.24
N ILE A 225 1.85 -24.79 0.02
CA ILE A 225 2.34 -23.79 -0.95
C ILE A 225 2.83 -24.50 -2.23
N ASP A 226 3.64 -25.56 -2.10
CA ASP A 226 4.10 -26.34 -3.25
C ASP A 226 2.91 -26.93 -4.03
N ARG A 227 1.93 -27.48 -3.32
CA ARG A 227 0.74 -28.07 -3.94
C ARG A 227 -0.10 -27.07 -4.74
N TYR A 228 -0.31 -25.85 -4.20
CA TYR A 228 -1.23 -24.89 -4.79
C TYR A 228 -0.56 -23.88 -5.71
N PHE A 229 0.66 -23.47 -5.39
CA PHE A 229 1.34 -22.38 -6.11
C PHE A 229 2.42 -22.85 -7.09
N SER A 230 3.11 -23.98 -6.83
CA SER A 230 4.18 -24.44 -7.73
C SER A 230 3.66 -24.90 -9.10
N SER A 231 2.38 -25.26 -9.18
CA SER A 231 1.72 -25.61 -10.44
C SER A 231 1.30 -24.39 -11.27
N ILE A 232 1.36 -23.16 -10.73
CA ILE A 232 1.04 -21.96 -11.48
C ILE A 232 2.15 -21.70 -12.51
N PRO A 233 1.82 -21.58 -13.81
CA PRO A 233 2.82 -21.43 -14.85
C PRO A 233 3.65 -20.17 -14.73
N LYS A 234 4.96 -20.24 -14.98
CA LYS A 234 5.85 -19.09 -14.95
C LYS A 234 5.92 -18.35 -16.30
N GLY A 235 6.34 -17.09 -16.24
CA GLY A 235 6.51 -16.25 -17.41
C GLY A 235 5.21 -16.16 -18.23
N GLU A 236 5.33 -16.00 -19.54
CA GLU A 236 4.17 -15.94 -20.44
C GLU A 236 3.35 -17.26 -20.51
N ALA A 237 3.85 -18.36 -19.93
CA ALA A 237 3.07 -19.58 -19.88
C ALA A 237 1.82 -19.47 -19.01
N ILE A 238 1.75 -18.54 -18.04
CA ILE A 238 0.52 -18.26 -17.31
C ILE A 238 -0.56 -17.70 -18.23
N ASN A 239 -0.21 -16.81 -19.16
CA ASN A 239 -1.14 -16.25 -20.12
C ASN A 239 -1.54 -17.26 -21.21
N LEU A 240 -0.62 -18.14 -21.60
CA LEU A 240 -0.94 -19.29 -22.46
C LEU A 240 -1.93 -20.26 -21.77
N TYR A 241 -1.79 -20.48 -20.46
CA TYR A 241 -2.73 -21.31 -19.68
C TYR A 241 -4.12 -20.66 -19.60
N ARG A 242 -4.18 -19.36 -19.28
CA ARG A 242 -5.44 -18.59 -19.25
C ARG A 242 -6.16 -18.61 -20.59
N ASP A 243 -5.41 -18.52 -21.69
CA ASP A 243 -5.97 -18.68 -23.05
C ASP A 243 -6.39 -20.12 -23.34
N PHE A 244 -5.67 -21.11 -22.84
CA PHE A 244 -6.07 -22.51 -22.93
C PHE A 244 -7.44 -22.74 -22.26
N GLU A 245 -7.69 -22.15 -21.10
CA GLU A 245 -8.99 -22.26 -20.43
C GLU A 245 -10.10 -21.49 -21.20
N ASN A 246 -9.85 -20.28 -21.64
CA ASN A 246 -10.87 -19.33 -22.06
C ASN A 246 -11.10 -19.23 -23.57
N LEU A 247 -10.11 -19.48 -24.45
CA LEU A 247 -10.29 -19.33 -25.91
C LEU A 247 -10.94 -20.58 -26.52
N ALA A 248 -11.67 -20.37 -27.61
CA ALA A 248 -12.12 -21.47 -28.44
C ALA A 248 -10.94 -22.20 -29.12
N GLU A 249 -11.11 -23.50 -29.46
CA GLU A 249 -10.06 -24.32 -30.10
C GLU A 249 -9.40 -23.62 -31.29
N SER A 250 -10.19 -23.06 -32.19
CA SER A 250 -9.69 -22.41 -33.39
C SER A 250 -8.92 -21.12 -33.12
N GLU A 251 -9.33 -20.37 -32.11
CA GLU A 251 -8.65 -19.13 -31.69
C GLU A 251 -7.32 -19.44 -31.03
N PHE A 252 -7.31 -20.44 -30.16
CA PHE A 252 -6.08 -20.90 -29.47
C PHE A 252 -5.07 -21.43 -30.52
N GLU A 253 -5.50 -22.28 -31.44
CA GLU A 253 -4.63 -22.81 -32.49
C GLU A 253 -4.12 -21.71 -33.43
N SER A 254 -4.95 -20.72 -33.76
CA SER A 254 -4.54 -19.55 -34.54
C SER A 254 -3.46 -18.72 -33.82
N LYS A 255 -3.61 -18.55 -32.53
CA LYS A 255 -2.68 -17.73 -31.69
C LYS A 255 -1.36 -18.43 -31.43
N TYR A 256 -1.40 -19.71 -31.11
CA TYR A 256 -0.22 -20.47 -30.62
C TYR A 256 0.37 -21.46 -31.63
N GLY A 257 -0.33 -21.73 -32.72
CA GLY A 257 0.10 -22.69 -33.74
C GLY A 257 0.06 -24.14 -33.30
N VAL A 258 -0.73 -24.44 -32.25
CA VAL A 258 -0.89 -25.77 -31.68
C VAL A 258 -2.31 -25.92 -31.14
N SER A 259 -2.94 -27.10 -31.40
CA SER A 259 -4.30 -27.41 -30.92
C SER A 259 -4.33 -27.58 -29.41
N LYS A 260 -5.40 -27.10 -28.75
CA LYS A 260 -5.64 -27.32 -27.29
C LYS A 260 -5.63 -28.80 -26.92
N SER A 261 -6.10 -29.67 -27.80
CA SER A 261 -6.13 -31.12 -27.61
C SER A 261 -4.75 -31.78 -27.41
N LYS A 262 -3.66 -31.02 -27.67
CA LYS A 262 -2.28 -31.44 -27.41
C LYS A 262 -1.81 -31.19 -25.98
N PHE A 263 -2.57 -30.42 -25.21
CA PHE A 263 -2.35 -30.21 -23.79
C PHE A 263 -3.31 -31.09 -22.98
N ASP A 264 -2.82 -31.60 -21.87
CA ASP A 264 -3.66 -32.26 -20.86
C ASP A 264 -4.05 -31.16 -19.82
N LYS A 265 -5.34 -31.02 -19.54
CA LYS A 265 -5.82 -30.04 -18.54
C LYS A 265 -5.23 -30.28 -17.17
N ASN A 266 -5.04 -31.54 -16.79
CA ASN A 266 -4.52 -31.92 -15.48
C ASN A 266 -2.98 -31.91 -15.40
N ASP A 267 -2.31 -31.81 -16.53
CA ASP A 267 -0.83 -31.82 -16.61
C ASP A 267 -0.31 -30.82 -17.66
N PHE A 268 -0.90 -29.62 -17.65
CA PHE A 268 -0.56 -28.55 -18.58
C PHE A 268 0.94 -28.23 -18.57
N LEU A 269 1.58 -28.28 -17.42
CA LEU A 269 3.01 -27.99 -17.26
C LEU A 269 3.93 -29.07 -17.90
N ASN A 270 3.41 -30.25 -18.17
CA ASN A 270 4.18 -31.35 -18.76
C ASN A 270 3.38 -32.13 -19.82
N PRO A 271 2.89 -31.48 -20.90
CA PRO A 271 2.08 -32.15 -21.90
C PRO A 271 2.85 -33.27 -22.61
N ASN A 272 2.15 -34.36 -22.93
CA ASN A 272 2.74 -35.53 -23.61
C ASN A 272 3.15 -35.22 -25.05
N ASP A 273 2.44 -34.31 -25.73
CA ASP A 273 2.76 -33.92 -27.11
C ASP A 273 4.04 -33.07 -27.20
N LYS A 274 4.92 -33.38 -28.15
CA LYS A 274 6.19 -32.67 -28.33
C LYS A 274 6.02 -31.23 -28.74
N SER A 275 5.02 -30.91 -29.57
CA SER A 275 4.76 -29.54 -30.03
C SER A 275 4.25 -28.69 -28.88
N ALA A 276 3.31 -29.20 -28.09
CA ALA A 276 2.81 -28.54 -26.88
C ALA A 276 3.92 -28.28 -25.85
N ARG A 277 4.77 -29.29 -25.59
CA ARG A 277 5.95 -29.11 -24.72
C ARG A 277 6.92 -28.03 -25.21
N ASN A 278 7.14 -27.94 -26.51
CA ASN A 278 8.02 -26.90 -27.07
C ASN A 278 7.42 -25.50 -26.92
N ILE A 279 6.11 -25.35 -27.14
CA ILE A 279 5.39 -24.11 -26.94
C ILE A 279 5.43 -23.73 -25.44
N LEU A 280 5.05 -24.63 -24.56
CA LEU A 280 5.08 -24.38 -23.10
C LEU A 280 6.48 -23.94 -22.62
N ARG A 281 7.52 -24.67 -23.05
CA ARG A 281 8.91 -24.30 -22.71
C ARG A 281 9.29 -22.92 -23.22
N LYS A 282 8.91 -22.56 -24.43
CA LYS A 282 9.16 -21.21 -25.00
C LYS A 282 8.50 -20.12 -24.13
N TYR A 283 7.20 -20.28 -23.83
CA TYR A 283 6.47 -19.29 -23.06
C TYR A 283 6.90 -19.25 -21.60
N SER A 284 7.25 -20.38 -20.96
CA SER A 284 7.83 -20.41 -19.62
C SER A 284 9.19 -19.71 -19.53
N ALA A 285 9.96 -19.70 -20.62
CA ALA A 285 11.24 -19.02 -20.68
C ALA A 285 11.13 -17.51 -21.02
N THR A 286 9.96 -17.06 -21.42
CA THR A 286 9.68 -15.66 -21.76
C THR A 286 9.06 -14.98 -20.52
N PRO A 287 9.75 -14.01 -19.88
CA PRO A 287 9.17 -13.27 -18.75
C PRO A 287 7.93 -12.48 -19.20
N VAL A 288 6.94 -12.37 -18.32
CA VAL A 288 5.86 -11.38 -18.51
C VAL A 288 6.49 -9.99 -18.42
N ASN A 289 6.18 -9.15 -19.38
CA ASN A 289 6.63 -7.77 -19.35
C ASN A 289 5.76 -6.95 -18.38
N ILE A 290 6.33 -6.55 -17.25
CA ILE A 290 5.66 -5.76 -16.22
C ILE A 290 6.16 -4.32 -16.34
N PRO A 291 5.39 -3.40 -16.95
CA PRO A 291 5.81 -2.02 -17.12
C PRO A 291 5.86 -1.30 -15.77
N ARG A 292 6.93 -0.53 -15.56
CA ARG A 292 7.10 0.35 -14.41
C ARG A 292 7.28 1.77 -14.89
N PRO A 293 6.61 2.78 -14.32
CA PRO A 293 6.93 4.17 -14.60
C PRO A 293 8.35 4.49 -14.13
N GLU A 294 8.96 5.48 -14.74
CA GLU A 294 10.19 6.06 -14.21
C GLU A 294 9.90 6.86 -12.94
N LYS A 295 10.89 6.97 -12.05
CA LYS A 295 10.76 7.76 -10.82
C LYS A 295 10.35 9.19 -11.12
N ALA A 296 9.53 9.76 -10.25
CA ALA A 296 9.08 11.15 -10.38
C ALA A 296 10.24 12.13 -10.18
N THR A 297 10.63 12.81 -11.24
CA THR A 297 11.75 13.77 -11.23
C THR A 297 11.31 15.24 -11.25
N GLU A 298 10.05 15.51 -11.53
CA GLU A 298 9.50 16.86 -11.54
C GLU A 298 9.52 17.50 -10.14
N LYS A 299 9.80 18.79 -10.09
CA LYS A 299 9.88 19.57 -8.85
C LYS A 299 8.87 20.71 -8.86
N LEU A 300 8.33 21.01 -7.70
CA LEU A 300 7.59 22.25 -7.50
C LEU A 300 8.59 23.40 -7.34
N THR A 301 8.67 24.26 -8.33
CA THR A 301 9.59 25.42 -8.35
C THR A 301 8.89 26.75 -8.22
N THR A 302 7.55 26.74 -8.24
CA THR A 302 6.69 27.92 -8.10
C THR A 302 5.49 27.58 -7.25
N ILE A 303 4.87 28.59 -6.66
CA ILE A 303 3.61 28.43 -5.95
C ILE A 303 2.50 28.11 -6.97
N ILE A 304 1.80 27.02 -6.76
CA ILE A 304 0.56 26.70 -7.46
C ILE A 304 -0.58 27.05 -6.50
N SER A 305 -1.41 28.01 -6.86
CA SER A 305 -2.54 28.46 -6.03
C SER A 305 -3.83 28.32 -6.81
N ASP A 306 -4.83 27.65 -6.24
CA ASP A 306 -6.11 27.43 -6.89
C ASP A 306 -7.27 27.44 -5.88
N THR A 307 -8.49 27.70 -6.37
CA THR A 307 -9.71 27.72 -5.58
C THR A 307 -10.67 26.65 -6.09
N ILE A 308 -11.16 25.84 -5.16
CA ILE A 308 -12.11 24.76 -5.44
C ILE A 308 -13.40 25.06 -4.69
N TYR A 309 -14.50 25.10 -5.43
CA TYR A 309 -15.83 25.27 -4.85
C TYR A 309 -16.45 23.88 -4.59
N ASP A 310 -16.81 23.63 -3.35
CA ASP A 310 -17.32 22.33 -2.92
C ASP A 310 -18.59 22.50 -2.06
N ASN A 311 -19.34 21.42 -1.90
CA ASN A 311 -20.54 21.39 -1.06
C ASN A 311 -20.15 21.28 0.43
N ILE A 312 -19.59 22.34 0.95
CA ILE A 312 -19.05 22.47 2.30
C ILE A 312 -19.68 23.69 3.01
N GLN A 313 -19.67 23.67 4.33
CA GLN A 313 -20.16 24.81 5.13
C GLN A 313 -19.05 25.79 5.51
N LEU A 314 -17.85 25.28 5.75
CA LEU A 314 -16.72 26.06 6.22
C LEU A 314 -15.58 26.02 5.20
N PRO A 315 -14.90 27.14 4.96
CA PRO A 315 -13.71 27.14 4.12
C PRO A 315 -12.61 26.25 4.68
N ALA A 316 -11.77 25.70 3.79
CA ALA A 316 -10.59 24.95 4.17
C ALA A 316 -9.37 25.30 3.33
N LEU A 317 -8.19 25.19 3.92
CA LEU A 317 -6.91 25.35 3.25
C LEU A 317 -6.16 24.02 3.26
N PHE A 318 -5.73 23.58 2.08
CA PHE A 318 -4.80 22.47 1.93
C PHE A 318 -3.51 23.01 1.30
N MET A 319 -2.36 22.67 1.93
CA MET A 319 -1.04 23.00 1.38
C MET A 319 -0.29 21.72 1.10
N GLY A 320 0.41 21.66 -0.03
CA GLY A 320 1.16 20.48 -0.47
C GLY A 320 2.62 20.82 -0.79
N TYR A 321 3.53 19.96 -0.37
CA TYR A 321 4.95 20.00 -0.63
C TYR A 321 5.42 18.68 -1.24
N ARG A 322 6.37 18.73 -2.18
CA ARG A 322 7.03 17.53 -2.71
C ARG A 322 8.02 16.99 -1.71
N PHE A 323 7.87 15.70 -1.35
CA PHE A 323 8.84 14.94 -0.58
C PHE A 323 9.53 13.91 -1.47
N PRO A 324 10.69 13.38 -1.07
CA PRO A 324 11.35 12.30 -1.77
C PRO A 324 10.59 10.98 -1.56
N GLU A 325 11.03 9.96 -2.27
CA GLU A 325 10.54 8.58 -2.12
C GLU A 325 10.78 8.02 -0.72
N GLN A 326 9.98 7.03 -0.34
CA GLN A 326 10.02 6.42 1.01
C GLN A 326 11.36 5.72 1.36
N THR A 327 12.19 5.41 0.37
CA THR A 327 13.53 4.84 0.58
C THR A 327 14.65 5.87 0.70
N HIS A 328 14.32 7.18 0.57
CA HIS A 328 15.30 8.26 0.69
C HIS A 328 15.80 8.41 2.13
N GLU A 329 17.04 8.82 2.31
CA GLU A 329 17.66 9.02 3.64
C GLU A 329 16.91 10.03 4.52
N ASP A 330 16.23 11.00 3.94
CA ASP A 330 15.45 12.02 4.65
C ASP A 330 14.04 11.56 5.06
N TYR A 331 13.59 10.40 4.61
CA TYR A 331 12.22 9.92 4.84
C TYR A 331 11.84 9.91 6.32
N TYR A 332 12.66 9.27 7.15
CA TYR A 332 12.38 9.15 8.60
C TYR A 332 12.35 10.51 9.31
N ALA A 333 13.26 11.40 8.95
CA ALA A 333 13.26 12.76 9.51
C ALA A 333 12.05 13.58 9.07
N LEU A 334 11.57 13.41 7.83
CA LEU A 334 10.34 14.03 7.32
C LEU A 334 9.09 13.52 8.03
N GLN A 335 8.99 12.22 8.31
CA GLN A 335 7.88 11.68 9.09
C GLN A 335 7.89 12.26 10.50
N MET A 336 9.03 12.22 11.20
CA MET A 336 9.15 12.81 12.54
C MET A 336 8.87 14.31 12.56
N MET A 337 9.28 15.06 11.54
CA MET A 337 8.95 16.48 11.39
C MET A 337 7.43 16.70 11.34
N ASN A 338 6.71 15.92 10.56
CA ASN A 338 5.25 16.02 10.50
C ASN A 338 4.59 15.70 11.84
N ASP A 339 5.12 14.73 12.59
CA ASP A 339 4.56 14.37 13.90
C ASP A 339 4.85 15.43 14.98
N VAL A 340 5.98 16.11 14.91
CA VAL A 340 6.21 17.32 15.73
C VAL A 340 5.16 18.38 15.45
N LEU A 341 4.86 18.60 14.16
CA LEU A 341 3.88 19.58 13.73
C LEU A 341 2.44 19.15 14.06
N SER A 342 2.09 17.87 13.91
CA SER A 342 0.70 17.39 13.96
C SER A 342 0.48 16.06 14.69
N GLY A 343 1.46 15.48 15.37
CA GLY A 343 1.33 14.19 16.08
C GLY A 343 0.52 14.30 17.39
N GLY A 344 -0.82 14.40 17.26
CA GLY A 344 -1.78 14.42 18.36
C GLY A 344 -2.09 15.82 18.90
N SER A 345 -2.96 15.90 19.92
CA SER A 345 -3.48 17.17 20.48
C SER A 345 -2.42 18.10 21.03
N SER A 346 -1.31 17.55 21.52
CA SER A 346 -0.20 18.35 22.06
C SER A 346 0.78 18.87 20.99
N SER A 347 0.53 18.62 19.72
CA SER A 347 1.37 19.06 18.60
C SER A 347 1.27 20.57 18.35
N ARG A 348 2.26 21.12 17.62
CA ARG A 348 2.38 22.56 17.40
C ARG A 348 1.18 23.15 16.65
N ILE A 349 0.74 22.48 15.58
CA ILE A 349 -0.40 22.94 14.76
C ILE A 349 -1.68 22.92 15.60
N ASN A 350 -1.98 21.82 16.27
CA ASN A 350 -3.20 21.73 17.09
C ASN A 350 -3.21 22.77 18.20
N LYS A 351 -2.14 22.88 18.99
CA LYS A 351 -2.04 23.88 20.06
C LYS A 351 -2.17 25.32 19.59
N ASN A 352 -1.63 25.63 18.41
CA ASN A 352 -1.64 27.03 17.95
C ASN A 352 -2.93 27.38 17.19
N LEU A 353 -3.32 26.60 16.17
CA LEU A 353 -4.44 26.95 15.30
C LEU A 353 -5.80 26.61 15.94
N VAL A 354 -5.86 25.47 16.68
CA VAL A 354 -7.14 24.99 17.24
C VAL A 354 -7.35 25.52 18.67
N GLU A 355 -6.35 25.34 19.58
CA GLU A 355 -6.55 25.62 21.00
C GLU A 355 -6.30 27.08 21.39
N LYS A 356 -5.22 27.73 20.87
CA LYS A 356 -4.83 29.08 21.31
C LYS A 356 -5.45 30.18 20.48
N GLN A 357 -5.38 30.07 19.14
CA GLN A 357 -5.90 31.07 18.23
C GLN A 357 -7.37 30.84 17.90
N GLU A 358 -7.86 29.61 18.06
CA GLU A 358 -9.25 29.22 17.75
C GLU A 358 -9.68 29.57 16.31
N ILE A 359 -8.69 29.60 15.38
CA ILE A 359 -8.91 29.95 13.96
C ILE A 359 -9.27 28.74 13.11
N ALA A 360 -9.03 27.51 13.60
CA ALA A 360 -9.37 26.29 12.90
C ALA A 360 -10.19 25.36 13.80
N GLN A 361 -11.22 24.72 13.23
CA GLN A 361 -11.92 23.63 13.91
C GLN A 361 -11.09 22.33 13.88
N PHE A 362 -10.28 22.18 12.85
CA PHE A 362 -9.42 21.04 12.63
C PHE A 362 -8.19 21.49 11.85
N ALA A 363 -7.02 21.06 12.28
CA ALA A 363 -5.78 21.32 11.55
C ALA A 363 -4.78 20.17 11.77
N LEU A 364 -4.11 19.73 10.70
CA LEU A 364 -3.09 18.70 10.74
C LEU A 364 -2.01 18.90 9.67
N SER A 365 -0.92 18.13 9.80
CA SER A 365 0.01 17.82 8.71
C SER A 365 0.36 16.32 8.74
N PHE A 366 0.72 15.77 7.58
CA PHE A 366 1.22 14.41 7.48
C PHE A 366 2.14 14.23 6.28
N GLY A 367 3.07 13.29 6.40
CA GLY A 367 3.90 12.82 5.30
C GLY A 367 3.25 11.63 4.62
N TYR A 368 3.15 11.66 3.30
CA TYR A 368 2.65 10.58 2.47
C TYR A 368 3.82 10.01 1.64
N GLY A 369 4.37 8.89 2.11
CA GLY A 369 5.47 8.20 1.44
C GLY A 369 4.97 7.28 0.35
N LEU A 370 5.61 7.32 -0.83
CA LEU A 370 5.35 6.46 -1.96
C LEU A 370 6.69 5.92 -2.51
N GLU A 371 6.62 4.92 -3.41
CA GLU A 371 7.82 4.27 -3.97
C GLU A 371 8.68 5.21 -4.83
N ASP A 372 8.06 6.07 -5.63
CA ASP A 372 8.77 6.92 -6.62
C ASP A 372 8.88 8.38 -6.18
N ALA A 373 8.15 8.80 -5.14
CA ALA A 373 8.17 10.14 -4.57
C ALA A 373 7.36 10.18 -3.27
N GLY A 374 7.22 11.37 -2.66
CA GLY A 374 6.37 11.59 -1.51
C GLY A 374 5.70 12.96 -1.54
N ALA A 375 4.80 13.18 -0.58
CA ALA A 375 4.11 14.43 -0.35
C ALA A 375 4.09 14.79 1.13
N GLY A 376 4.26 16.08 1.45
CA GLY A 376 3.93 16.66 2.75
C GLY A 376 2.65 17.46 2.60
N ILE A 377 1.62 17.13 3.38
CA ILE A 377 0.30 17.75 3.26
C ILE A 377 -0.05 18.41 4.58
N PHE A 378 -0.51 19.67 4.51
CA PHE A 378 -1.08 20.45 5.60
C PHE A 378 -2.55 20.70 5.27
N ALA A 379 -3.43 20.53 6.22
CA ALA A 379 -4.86 20.72 6.04
C ALA A 379 -5.45 21.44 7.25
N ALA A 380 -6.33 22.41 7.01
CA ALA A 380 -7.12 23.02 8.06
C ALA A 380 -8.50 23.42 7.56
N ILE A 381 -9.52 23.18 8.40
CA ILE A 381 -10.87 23.67 8.23
C ILE A 381 -11.02 24.90 9.12
N ALA A 382 -11.37 26.04 8.53
CA ALA A 382 -11.50 27.29 9.26
C ALA A 382 -12.61 27.25 10.32
N ALA A 383 -12.42 27.96 11.41
CA ALA A 383 -13.51 28.30 12.31
C ALA A 383 -14.46 29.31 11.64
N ASN A 384 -15.70 29.39 12.13
CA ASN A 384 -16.71 30.25 11.50
C ASN A 384 -16.26 31.73 11.46
N GLY A 385 -16.28 32.31 10.27
CA GLY A 385 -15.93 33.72 10.04
C GLY A 385 -14.42 34.01 9.94
N ILE A 386 -13.56 32.99 9.98
CA ILE A 386 -12.11 33.17 9.85
C ILE A 386 -11.70 33.13 8.37
N ASP A 387 -10.81 34.05 8.01
CA ASP A 387 -10.19 34.09 6.68
C ASP A 387 -9.09 33.04 6.54
N LEU A 388 -9.06 32.32 5.41
CA LEU A 388 -8.03 31.34 5.12
C LEU A 388 -6.62 31.96 5.05
N ALA A 389 -6.48 33.28 4.85
CA ALA A 389 -5.21 33.99 4.96
C ALA A 389 -4.63 33.94 6.39
N GLU A 390 -5.47 33.96 7.43
CA GLU A 390 -5.04 33.83 8.82
C GLU A 390 -4.51 32.41 9.09
N ILE A 391 -5.21 31.40 8.61
CA ILE A 391 -4.77 29.99 8.70
C ILE A 391 -3.43 29.80 7.99
N LYS A 392 -3.31 30.30 6.75
CA LYS A 392 -2.06 30.24 5.98
C LYS A 392 -0.91 30.89 6.75
N THR A 393 -1.14 32.08 7.32
CA THR A 393 -0.13 32.80 8.10
C THR A 393 0.30 31.97 9.30
N SER A 394 -0.64 31.38 10.03
CA SER A 394 -0.33 30.56 11.21
C SER A 394 0.42 29.28 10.83
N PHE A 395 0.08 28.61 9.72
CA PHE A 395 0.88 27.49 9.21
C PHE A 395 2.30 27.93 8.84
N ASP A 396 2.45 29.06 8.12
CA ASP A 396 3.77 29.59 7.75
C ASP A 396 4.61 29.93 9.00
N GLU A 397 4.01 30.44 10.06
CA GLU A 397 4.69 30.69 11.35
C GLU A 397 5.21 29.38 11.97
N GLN A 398 4.41 28.32 12.02
CA GLN A 398 4.84 27.04 12.58
C GLN A 398 5.95 26.39 11.73
N ILE A 399 5.87 26.50 10.43
CA ILE A 399 6.93 26.06 9.50
C ILE A 399 8.21 26.86 9.71
N GLU A 400 8.13 28.19 9.83
CA GLU A 400 9.30 29.02 10.07
C GLU A 400 9.93 28.79 11.45
N LEU A 401 9.13 28.47 12.46
CA LEU A 401 9.65 28.10 13.78
C LEU A 401 10.49 26.82 13.75
N ILE A 402 9.98 25.74 13.11
CA ILE A 402 10.72 24.47 13.03
C ILE A 402 11.98 24.57 12.14
N LYS A 403 12.03 25.55 11.21
CA LYS A 403 13.21 25.85 10.41
C LYS A 403 14.28 26.62 11.19
N LYS A 404 13.88 27.56 12.05
CA LYS A 404 14.78 28.48 12.75
C LYS A 404 15.29 27.90 14.07
N GLU A 405 14.46 27.16 14.76
CA GLU A 405 14.74 26.69 16.12
C GLU A 405 14.72 25.16 16.15
N LEU A 406 15.67 24.55 16.86
CA LEU A 406 15.59 23.13 17.15
C LEU A 406 14.33 22.86 17.97
N ILE A 407 13.67 21.75 17.71
CA ILE A 407 12.58 21.25 18.55
C ILE A 407 13.10 21.01 19.97
N THR A 408 12.23 21.15 20.98
CA THR A 408 12.62 20.89 22.36
C THR A 408 12.96 19.43 22.58
N GLU A 409 13.74 19.14 23.62
CA GLU A 409 14.04 17.74 23.99
C GLU A 409 12.77 16.98 24.35
N GLU A 410 11.82 17.63 25.03
CA GLU A 410 10.53 17.04 25.40
C GLU A 410 9.70 16.65 24.16
N GLU A 411 9.64 17.51 23.13
CA GLU A 411 8.98 17.20 21.86
C GLU A 411 9.66 16.03 21.16
N PHE A 412 10.99 16.01 21.15
CA PHE A 412 11.76 14.97 20.52
C PHE A 412 11.59 13.60 21.20
N GLU A 413 11.69 13.53 22.53
CA GLU A 413 11.45 12.32 23.31
C GLU A 413 10.02 11.81 23.13
N LYS A 414 9.03 12.71 23.14
CA LYS A 414 7.62 12.35 22.87
C LYS A 414 7.48 11.63 21.54
N ILE A 415 8.03 12.20 20.47
CA ILE A 415 7.92 11.62 19.13
C ILE A 415 8.63 10.26 19.04
N ARG A 416 9.83 10.14 19.61
CA ARG A 416 10.54 8.85 19.67
C ARG A 416 9.73 7.77 20.38
N ASN A 417 9.12 8.10 21.51
CA ASN A 417 8.25 7.18 22.26
C ASN A 417 6.98 6.80 21.44
N GLN A 418 6.45 7.72 20.64
CA GLN A 418 5.33 7.43 19.75
C GLN A 418 5.72 6.44 18.67
N TYR A 419 6.90 6.59 18.04
CA TYR A 419 7.40 5.65 17.03
C TYR A 419 7.67 4.27 17.62
N GLU A 420 8.28 4.21 18.81
CA GLU A 420 8.49 2.94 19.51
C GLU A 420 7.15 2.23 19.79
N ASN A 421 6.16 2.96 20.29
CA ASN A 421 4.83 2.40 20.54
C ASN A 421 4.10 1.98 19.24
N SER A 422 4.18 2.80 18.20
CA SER A 422 3.56 2.50 16.90
C SER A 422 4.18 1.27 16.25
N PHE A 423 5.50 1.13 16.33
CA PHE A 423 6.21 -0.05 15.82
C PHE A 423 5.77 -1.32 16.55
N ILE A 424 5.67 -1.28 17.89
CA ILE A 424 5.17 -2.42 18.67
C ILE A 424 3.72 -2.74 18.29
N SER A 425 2.90 -1.72 18.12
CA SER A 425 1.48 -1.89 17.79
C SER A 425 1.26 -2.48 16.40
N SER A 426 1.95 -1.97 15.37
CA SER A 426 1.82 -2.48 13.98
C SER A 426 2.28 -3.92 13.83
N ASN A 427 3.27 -4.34 14.64
CA ASN A 427 3.80 -5.69 14.66
C ASN A 427 3.20 -6.58 15.78
N SER A 428 2.07 -6.20 16.34
CA SER A 428 1.38 -6.97 17.40
C SER A 428 0.32 -7.93 16.85
N THR A 429 -0.03 -7.83 15.59
CA THR A 429 -1.03 -8.69 14.93
C THR A 429 -0.41 -9.47 13.79
N VAL A 430 -0.91 -10.69 13.56
CA VAL A 430 -0.41 -11.53 12.44
C VAL A 430 -0.65 -10.86 11.08
N ALA A 431 -1.75 -10.12 10.92
CA ALA A 431 -2.01 -9.35 9.71
C ALA A 431 -0.96 -8.25 9.49
N GLY A 432 -0.68 -7.46 10.52
CA GLY A 432 0.33 -6.39 10.45
C GLY A 432 1.73 -6.94 10.17
N ILE A 433 2.09 -8.06 10.79
CA ILE A 433 3.39 -8.72 10.51
C ILE A 433 3.46 -9.18 9.05
N ALA A 434 2.42 -9.87 8.55
CA ALA A 434 2.39 -10.35 7.17
C ALA A 434 2.49 -9.19 6.16
N GLU A 435 1.76 -8.10 6.39
CA GLU A 435 1.79 -6.90 5.56
C GLU A 435 3.16 -6.21 5.61
N ASN A 436 3.71 -5.97 6.80
CA ASN A 436 5.00 -5.30 6.97
C ASN A 436 6.16 -6.09 6.36
N LEU A 437 6.15 -7.43 6.45
CA LEU A 437 7.15 -8.28 5.81
C LEU A 437 7.08 -8.17 4.28
N ALA A 438 5.88 -8.22 3.71
CA ALA A 438 5.69 -8.08 2.27
C ALA A 438 6.08 -6.69 1.75
N ASP A 439 5.67 -5.62 2.44
CA ASP A 439 6.02 -4.24 2.09
C ASP A 439 7.53 -4.00 2.15
N ASN A 440 8.20 -4.47 3.21
CA ASN A 440 9.65 -4.32 3.32
C ASN A 440 10.39 -5.10 2.24
N HIS A 441 9.91 -6.30 1.88
CA HIS A 441 10.49 -7.05 0.77
C HIS A 441 10.39 -6.26 -0.55
N VAL A 442 9.21 -5.75 -0.88
CA VAL A 442 8.93 -5.10 -2.17
C VAL A 442 9.61 -3.72 -2.27
N TYR A 443 9.54 -2.90 -1.21
CA TYR A 443 9.92 -1.49 -1.29
C TYR A 443 11.27 -1.18 -0.65
N ASN A 444 11.67 -1.89 0.41
CA ASN A 444 12.83 -1.55 1.22
C ASN A 444 14.03 -2.46 0.98
N GLY A 445 13.95 -3.36 -0.02
CA GLY A 445 15.04 -4.23 -0.46
C GLY A 445 15.29 -5.45 0.41
N GLY A 446 14.30 -5.88 1.20
CA GLY A 446 14.32 -7.13 1.97
C GLY A 446 13.37 -7.13 3.14
N ALA A 447 12.71 -8.27 3.40
CA ALA A 447 11.79 -8.43 4.51
C ALA A 447 12.46 -8.21 5.89
N ASP A 448 13.79 -8.42 5.99
CA ASP A 448 14.59 -8.18 7.18
C ASP A 448 14.57 -6.73 7.67
N LYS A 449 14.23 -5.77 6.79
CA LYS A 449 14.13 -4.35 7.13
C LYS A 449 13.05 -4.06 8.16
N VAL A 450 12.04 -4.90 8.29
CA VAL A 450 11.04 -4.81 9.37
C VAL A 450 11.70 -4.75 10.76
N ASN A 451 12.82 -5.44 10.95
CA ASN A 451 13.55 -5.48 12.22
C ASN A 451 14.47 -4.27 12.46
N THR A 452 14.74 -3.46 11.44
CA THR A 452 15.64 -2.30 11.53
C THR A 452 14.93 -0.96 11.34
N GLU A 453 13.66 -0.97 11.02
CA GLU A 453 12.88 0.26 10.75
C GLU A 453 12.88 1.21 11.96
N LEU A 454 12.58 0.69 13.16
CA LEU A 454 12.61 1.51 14.37
C LEU A 454 14.00 2.10 14.64
N GLU A 455 15.07 1.36 14.38
CA GLU A 455 16.44 1.86 14.54
C GLU A 455 16.70 3.07 13.63
N ASN A 456 16.12 3.11 12.45
CA ASN A 456 16.26 4.23 11.53
C ASN A 456 15.56 5.48 12.06
N TYR A 457 14.37 5.37 12.64
CA TYR A 457 13.74 6.47 13.36
C TYR A 457 14.58 6.92 14.57
N MET A 458 15.16 5.97 15.33
CA MET A 458 15.98 6.30 16.51
C MET A 458 17.32 6.97 16.16
N LYS A 459 17.82 6.86 14.92
CA LYS A 459 19.02 7.55 14.43
C LYS A 459 18.78 9.02 14.07
N VAL A 460 17.52 9.40 13.81
CA VAL A 460 17.16 10.80 13.47
C VAL A 460 17.51 11.72 14.64
N THR A 461 18.08 12.87 14.34
CA THR A 461 18.42 13.92 15.30
C THR A 461 17.48 15.11 15.20
N ARG A 462 17.49 16.00 16.17
CA ARG A 462 16.74 17.27 16.12
C ARG A 462 17.23 18.16 14.99
N GLU A 463 18.51 18.11 14.69
CA GLU A 463 19.18 18.81 13.58
C GLU A 463 18.70 18.26 12.23
N ASP A 464 18.48 16.96 12.10
CA ASP A 464 17.92 16.36 10.90
C ASP A 464 16.49 16.85 10.65
N ILE A 465 15.65 16.92 11.69
CA ILE A 465 14.29 17.46 11.59
C ILE A 465 14.31 18.93 11.11
N GLN A 466 15.20 19.74 11.65
CA GLN A 466 15.37 21.12 11.23
C GLN A 466 15.90 21.22 9.78
N ARG A 467 16.84 20.39 9.42
CA ARG A 467 17.45 20.31 8.09
C ARG A 467 16.39 19.97 7.02
N VAL A 468 15.59 18.93 7.24
CA VAL A 468 14.56 18.53 6.28
C VAL A 468 13.44 19.58 6.19
N ALA A 469 13.08 20.24 7.30
CA ALA A 469 12.14 21.35 7.26
C ALA A 469 12.64 22.49 6.33
N ASN A 470 13.93 22.82 6.40
CA ASN A 470 14.54 23.83 5.54
C ASN A 470 14.59 23.38 4.07
N ASN A 471 14.89 22.11 3.80
CA ASN A 471 15.07 21.59 2.45
C ASN A 471 13.74 21.43 1.71
N TYR A 472 12.68 21.00 2.39
CA TYR A 472 11.45 20.55 1.73
C TYR A 472 10.24 21.49 1.94
N LEU A 473 10.14 22.22 3.05
CA LEU A 473 9.02 23.13 3.28
C LEU A 473 9.33 24.53 2.74
N THR A 474 9.58 24.64 1.43
CA THR A 474 9.95 25.91 0.78
C THR A 474 8.72 26.72 0.42
N GLN A 475 8.79 28.05 0.61
CA GLN A 475 7.65 28.92 0.28
C GLN A 475 7.36 28.98 -1.22
N ASP A 476 8.38 28.91 -2.06
CA ASP A 476 8.24 29.03 -3.51
C ASP A 476 7.84 27.70 -4.19
N GLY A 477 8.05 26.56 -3.53
CA GLY A 477 7.79 25.22 -4.07
C GLY A 477 6.61 24.52 -3.39
N ARG A 478 5.41 25.12 -3.41
CA ARG A 478 4.23 24.53 -2.74
C ARG A 478 2.94 24.71 -3.52
N ILE A 479 1.96 23.90 -3.16
CA ILE A 479 0.59 23.99 -3.65
C ILE A 479 -0.29 24.57 -2.54
N LEU A 480 -1.18 25.49 -2.90
CA LEU A 480 -2.21 26.07 -2.02
C LEU A 480 -3.57 25.84 -2.65
N LEU A 481 -4.42 25.01 -2.03
CA LEU A 481 -5.78 24.78 -2.46
C LEU A 481 -6.75 25.40 -1.45
N TYR A 482 -7.50 26.39 -1.91
CA TYR A 482 -8.53 27.06 -1.14
C TYR A 482 -9.89 26.41 -1.46
N TYR A 483 -10.44 25.69 -0.50
CA TYR A 483 -11.78 25.11 -0.60
C TYR A 483 -12.79 26.11 -0.07
N LEU A 484 -13.71 26.53 -0.91
CA LEU A 484 -14.75 27.48 -0.57
C LEU A 484 -16.15 26.85 -0.73
N PRO A 485 -17.13 27.25 0.08
CA PRO A 485 -18.50 26.85 -0.12
C PRO A 485 -18.99 27.23 -1.53
N LYS A 486 -19.71 26.32 -2.19
CA LYS A 486 -20.53 26.71 -3.36
C LYS A 486 -21.58 27.66 -2.87
N ASP A 487 -21.75 28.79 -3.58
CA ASP A 487 -22.89 29.65 -3.33
C ASP A 487 -24.16 28.84 -3.44
N SER A 488 -24.97 28.88 -2.40
CA SER A 488 -26.30 28.25 -2.45
C SER A 488 -27.13 28.98 -3.50
N GLU A 489 -27.40 28.34 -4.65
CA GLU A 489 -28.37 28.80 -5.62
C GLU A 489 -29.77 29.02 -5.00
#